data_7a82eb06c6609f448f94a7cd7be95dbd
#
_entry.id   7a82eb06c6609f448f94a7cd7be95dbd
#
_cell.length_a   1.000
_cell.length_b   1.000
_cell.length_c   1.000
_cell.angle_alpha   90.00
_cell.angle_beta   90.00
_cell.angle_gamma   90.00
#
_symmetry.space_group_name_H-M   'P 1'
#
loop_
_entity.id
_entity.type
_entity.pdbx_description
1 polymer ?
#
loop_
_entity_poly.entity_id
_entity_poly.type
_entity_poly.pdbx_seq_one_letter_code
_entity_poly.pdbx_strand_id
1 'polypeptide(L)'
;FIRNQPSSMLSKTIFDQVHYDLVCRTMGNHVEVLTAGNIYCCCSTLIDRPIGSIRSESFQTIWESTVHKIMCLSVQNGTYSFCKKDMCPFFIGRFPSGFEKLDRKYEIMDKTPKTVAIGFDATCNLMCETCRNGIRVSNGVEREISEKCANVVKEILLDSCQFFIMAGDGEVFVSPVYRDIYCSEKLNQTNAIRILSNGTLFNEKNWQEFSKNKTGKIMLTISVDAATKETYEGIRRGGDFDILKRNMEFASRLRREGKLVYFRMNFVVQRRNYKEM
;
A
#
# COMPACT_ATOMS: atom_id res chain seq x y z
N PHE A 1 16.25 16.17 -7.79
CA PHE A 1 17.60 15.75 -7.46
C PHE A 1 18.32 15.14 -8.67
N ILE A 2 17.78 14.07 -9.27
CA ILE A 2 18.38 13.41 -10.45
C ILE A 2 18.51 14.35 -11.65
N ARG A 3 17.52 15.22 -11.89
CA ARG A 3 17.54 16.18 -13.02
C ARG A 3 18.68 17.19 -12.95
N ASN A 4 19.24 17.46 -11.77
CA ASN A 4 20.27 18.49 -11.53
C ASN A 4 21.63 17.91 -11.15
N GLN A 5 21.82 16.57 -11.25
CA GLN A 5 23.11 15.96 -10.93
C GLN A 5 23.98 15.83 -12.19
N PRO A 6 25.29 16.12 -12.11
CA PRO A 6 26.23 15.87 -13.21
C PRO A 6 26.21 14.42 -13.67
N SER A 7 26.32 14.17 -14.96
CA SER A 7 26.34 12.82 -15.55
C SER A 7 27.42 11.91 -14.94
N SER A 8 28.56 12.49 -14.50
CA SER A 8 29.64 11.78 -13.81
C SER A 8 29.22 11.26 -12.43
N MET A 9 28.32 11.96 -11.75
CA MET A 9 27.84 11.57 -10.43
C MET A 9 26.75 10.48 -10.54
N LEU A 10 25.92 10.56 -11.57
CA LEU A 10 24.93 9.52 -11.92
C LEU A 10 25.63 8.22 -12.34
N SER A 11 26.71 8.29 -13.14
CA SER A 11 27.47 7.12 -13.56
C SER A 11 28.14 6.43 -12.37
N LYS A 12 28.80 7.14 -11.47
CA LYS A 12 29.37 6.57 -10.25
C LYS A 12 28.33 5.90 -9.37
N THR A 13 27.19 6.55 -9.17
CA THR A 13 26.11 6.01 -8.30
C THR A 13 25.51 4.74 -8.88
N ILE A 14 25.47 4.60 -10.20
CA ILE A 14 24.78 3.50 -10.88
C ILE A 14 25.75 2.38 -11.27
N PHE A 15 27.01 2.68 -11.62
CA PHE A 15 27.92 1.71 -12.23
C PHE A 15 29.01 1.15 -11.28
N ASP A 16 29.33 1.83 -10.17
CA ASP A 16 30.39 1.40 -9.26
C ASP A 16 29.87 0.60 -8.04
N GLN A 17 28.62 0.12 -8.06
CA GLN A 17 28.02 -0.65 -6.97
C GLN A 17 28.06 -2.15 -7.22
N VAL A 18 27.90 -2.92 -6.13
CA VAL A 18 27.76 -4.38 -6.19
C VAL A 18 26.54 -4.73 -7.04
N HIS A 19 26.75 -5.59 -8.05
CA HIS A 19 25.68 -6.10 -8.90
C HIS A 19 25.09 -7.38 -8.32
N TYR A 20 23.77 -7.48 -8.35
CA TYR A 20 23.04 -8.67 -7.94
C TYR A 20 22.52 -9.42 -9.18
N ASP A 21 22.61 -10.76 -9.16
CA ASP A 21 22.15 -11.61 -10.28
C ASP A 21 20.63 -11.80 -10.30
N LEU A 22 19.95 -11.31 -9.28
CA LEU A 22 18.49 -11.38 -9.13
C LEU A 22 17.85 -10.06 -9.55
N VAL A 23 16.67 -10.10 -10.13
CA VAL A 23 15.92 -8.92 -10.54
C VAL A 23 14.57 -8.86 -9.81
N CYS A 24 14.34 -7.72 -9.16
CA CYS A 24 13.06 -7.38 -8.55
C CYS A 24 12.15 -6.69 -9.58
N ARG A 25 10.99 -7.27 -9.87
CA ARG A 25 10.01 -6.67 -10.80
C ARG A 25 9.16 -5.57 -10.19
N THR A 26 9.24 -5.33 -8.88
CA THR A 26 8.35 -4.42 -8.17
C THR A 26 8.38 -3.01 -8.75
N MET A 27 9.56 -2.44 -9.02
CA MET A 27 9.65 -1.06 -9.52
C MET A 27 8.94 -0.80 -10.84
N GLY A 28 8.86 -1.79 -11.72
CA GLY A 28 8.20 -1.65 -13.02
C GLY A 28 6.75 -2.13 -13.05
N ASN A 29 6.25 -2.67 -11.94
CA ASN A 29 4.95 -3.35 -11.90
C ASN A 29 4.05 -2.93 -10.73
N HIS A 30 4.60 -2.21 -9.76
CA HIS A 30 3.90 -1.77 -8.55
C HIS A 30 3.79 -0.25 -8.55
N VAL A 31 2.63 0.24 -8.16
CA VAL A 31 2.42 1.65 -7.85
C VAL A 31 1.81 1.79 -6.45
N GLU A 32 2.33 2.72 -5.68
CA GLU A 32 1.75 3.16 -4.42
C GLU A 32 1.33 4.63 -4.54
N VAL A 33 0.03 4.90 -4.36
CA VAL A 33 -0.56 6.24 -4.41
C VAL A 33 -0.80 6.68 -2.97
N LEU A 34 -0.08 7.71 -2.53
CA LEU A 34 -0.10 8.17 -1.15
C LEU A 34 -0.63 9.59 -1.01
N THR A 35 -0.70 10.05 0.24
CA THR A 35 -1.09 11.42 0.61
C THR A 35 -0.38 12.48 -0.23
N ALA A 36 -1.06 13.61 -0.43
CA ALA A 36 -0.65 14.68 -1.34
C ALA A 36 -0.51 14.26 -2.82
N GLY A 37 -1.06 13.10 -3.22
CA GLY A 37 -1.02 12.58 -4.58
C GLY A 37 0.34 12.06 -5.02
N ASN A 38 1.23 11.78 -4.09
CA ASN A 38 2.56 11.26 -4.36
C ASN A 38 2.49 9.83 -4.91
N ILE A 39 3.25 9.57 -5.97
CA ILE A 39 3.35 8.28 -6.65
C ILE A 39 4.72 7.66 -6.39
N TYR A 40 4.71 6.43 -5.88
CA TYR A 40 5.89 5.61 -5.68
C TYR A 40 5.82 4.35 -6.55
N CYS A 41 6.93 3.93 -7.13
CA CYS A 41 7.02 2.70 -7.95
C CYS A 41 7.43 1.46 -7.13
N CYS A 42 7.51 1.59 -5.84
CA CYS A 42 7.74 0.54 -4.86
C CYS A 42 7.13 0.98 -3.53
N CYS A 43 7.15 0.14 -2.49
CA CYS A 43 6.75 0.55 -1.15
C CYS A 43 7.54 1.81 -0.72
N SER A 44 6.84 2.85 -0.32
CA SER A 44 7.41 4.17 0.04
C SER A 44 8.41 4.13 1.19
N THR A 45 8.34 3.09 2.03
CA THR A 45 9.32 2.86 3.10
C THR A 45 10.66 2.35 2.57
N LEU A 46 10.69 1.77 1.36
CA LEU A 46 11.85 1.11 0.76
C LEU A 46 12.56 1.95 -0.30
N ILE A 47 11.98 3.08 -0.68
CA ILE A 47 12.56 4.07 -1.60
C ILE A 47 12.38 5.48 -1.02
N ASP A 48 13.38 6.35 -1.21
CA ASP A 48 13.45 7.62 -0.48
C ASP A 48 12.53 8.72 -1.00
N ARG A 49 11.98 8.57 -2.22
CA ARG A 49 11.20 9.64 -2.85
C ARG A 49 10.19 9.12 -3.86
N PRO A 50 9.10 9.88 -4.07
CA PRO A 50 8.16 9.58 -5.15
C PRO A 50 8.80 9.78 -6.53
N ILE A 51 8.22 9.11 -7.52
CA ILE A 51 8.56 9.32 -8.94
C ILE A 51 7.84 10.52 -9.55
N GLY A 52 6.80 11.03 -8.89
CA GLY A 52 6.02 12.23 -9.28
C GLY A 52 4.82 12.43 -8.37
N SER A 53 3.95 13.38 -8.73
CA SER A 53 2.70 13.66 -8.00
C SER A 53 1.55 13.99 -8.94
N ILE A 54 0.37 13.40 -8.68
CA ILE A 54 -0.89 13.66 -9.40
C ILE A 54 -1.36 15.11 -9.24
N ARG A 55 -0.83 15.85 -8.26
CA ARG A 55 -1.10 17.28 -8.13
C ARG A 55 -0.62 18.09 -9.32
N SER A 56 0.52 17.72 -9.90
CA SER A 56 1.24 18.49 -10.91
C SER A 56 1.27 17.85 -12.29
N GLU A 57 1.09 16.53 -12.37
CA GLU A 57 1.29 15.78 -13.61
C GLU A 57 0.23 14.69 -13.78
N SER A 58 -0.01 14.23 -15.02
CA SER A 58 -0.84 13.07 -15.28
C SER A 58 -0.12 11.79 -14.81
N PHE A 59 -0.88 10.74 -14.46
CA PHE A 59 -0.29 9.45 -14.11
C PHE A 59 0.62 8.91 -15.21
N GLN A 60 0.21 9.02 -16.48
CA GLN A 60 1.00 8.55 -17.62
C GLN A 60 2.35 9.28 -17.71
N THR A 61 2.36 10.61 -17.56
CA THR A 61 3.60 11.42 -17.55
C THR A 61 4.54 10.96 -16.41
N ILE A 62 3.99 10.71 -15.24
CA ILE A 62 4.76 10.24 -14.07
C ILE A 62 5.33 8.85 -14.32
N TRP A 63 4.49 7.92 -14.81
CA TRP A 63 4.89 6.52 -15.02
C TRP A 63 5.96 6.40 -16.10
N GLU A 64 5.86 7.16 -17.19
CA GLU A 64 6.83 7.19 -18.29
C GLU A 64 8.02 8.14 -18.05
N SER A 65 8.10 8.77 -16.89
CA SER A 65 9.12 9.76 -16.58
C SER A 65 10.54 9.19 -16.61
N THR A 66 11.51 10.06 -16.91
CA THR A 66 12.95 9.71 -16.85
C THR A 66 13.36 9.24 -15.46
N VAL A 67 12.75 9.79 -14.40
CA VAL A 67 13.02 9.38 -13.01
C VAL A 67 12.65 7.92 -12.81
N HIS A 68 11.42 7.52 -13.20
CA HIS A 68 10.97 6.14 -13.08
C HIS A 68 11.83 5.18 -13.94
N LYS A 69 12.12 5.55 -15.18
CA LYS A 69 12.99 4.76 -16.08
C LYS A 69 14.39 4.53 -15.49
N ILE A 70 15.01 5.55 -14.89
CA ILE A 70 16.32 5.40 -14.24
C ILE A 70 16.23 4.48 -13.02
N MET A 71 15.18 4.56 -12.23
CA MET A 71 14.98 3.67 -11.08
C MET A 71 14.80 2.22 -11.54
N CYS A 72 14.03 1.97 -12.59
CA CYS A 72 13.89 0.64 -13.20
C CYS A 72 15.23 0.12 -13.78
N LEU A 73 16.00 0.98 -14.45
CA LEU A 73 17.33 0.62 -14.97
C LEU A 73 18.29 0.23 -13.84
N SER A 74 18.22 0.86 -12.67
CA SER A 74 19.07 0.48 -11.52
C SER A 74 18.77 -0.92 -10.99
N VAL A 75 17.55 -1.38 -11.13
CA VAL A 75 17.14 -2.76 -10.82
C VAL A 75 17.59 -3.71 -11.93
N GLN A 76 17.41 -3.31 -13.19
CA GLN A 76 17.76 -4.11 -14.36
C GLN A 76 19.27 -4.37 -14.46
N ASN A 77 20.09 -3.39 -14.11
CA ASN A 77 21.55 -3.55 -14.11
C ASN A 77 22.08 -4.20 -12.81
N GLY A 78 21.22 -4.50 -11.85
CA GLY A 78 21.58 -5.17 -10.60
C GLY A 78 22.18 -4.28 -9.52
N THR A 79 22.24 -2.95 -9.70
CA THR A 79 22.84 -2.04 -8.70
C THR A 79 21.90 -1.70 -7.56
N TYR A 80 20.58 -1.64 -7.82
CA TYR A 80 19.56 -1.28 -6.83
C TYR A 80 19.87 0.04 -6.09
N SER A 81 20.35 1.05 -6.83
CA SER A 81 20.88 2.30 -6.29
C SER A 81 19.86 3.13 -5.50
N PHE A 82 18.56 2.90 -5.74
CA PHE A 82 17.47 3.64 -5.08
C PHE A 82 16.75 2.84 -4.00
N CYS A 83 17.22 1.61 -3.71
CA CYS A 83 16.60 0.70 -2.76
C CYS A 83 17.28 0.79 -1.38
N LYS A 84 16.47 0.81 -0.31
CA LYS A 84 16.94 0.61 1.07
C LYS A 84 17.23 -0.86 1.32
N LYS A 85 18.46 -1.27 1.01
CA LYS A 85 18.88 -2.68 1.01
C LYS A 85 18.83 -3.33 2.39
N ASP A 86 19.05 -2.55 3.45
CA ASP A 86 18.99 -2.94 4.86
C ASP A 86 17.56 -3.20 5.36
N MET A 87 16.54 -2.65 4.70
CA MET A 87 15.15 -2.78 5.06
C MET A 87 14.34 -3.65 4.09
N CYS A 88 14.78 -3.73 2.84
CA CYS A 88 14.03 -4.39 1.79
C CYS A 88 13.99 -5.91 2.00
N PRO A 89 12.78 -6.51 2.11
CA PRO A 89 12.63 -7.96 2.32
C PRO A 89 13.35 -8.83 1.28
N PHE A 90 13.53 -8.31 0.08
CA PHE A 90 14.31 -8.96 -0.98
C PHE A 90 15.76 -9.17 -0.57
N PHE A 91 16.44 -8.14 -0.07
CA PHE A 91 17.85 -8.21 0.32
C PHE A 91 18.08 -8.93 1.64
N ILE A 92 17.13 -8.83 2.59
CA ILE A 92 17.23 -9.48 3.90
C ILE A 92 16.70 -10.93 3.91
N GLY A 93 16.41 -11.52 2.73
CA GLY A 93 16.03 -12.92 2.57
C GLY A 93 14.68 -13.34 3.14
N ARG A 94 13.78 -12.39 3.45
CA ARG A 94 12.45 -12.70 4.01
C ARG A 94 11.41 -13.13 2.98
N PHE A 95 11.70 -13.00 1.69
CA PHE A 95 10.83 -13.46 0.59
C PHE A 95 11.64 -14.29 -0.42
N PRO A 96 11.88 -15.58 -0.15
CA PRO A 96 12.64 -16.44 -1.05
C PRO A 96 11.88 -16.85 -2.31
N SER A 97 10.55 -16.71 -2.34
CA SER A 97 9.71 -17.14 -3.47
C SER A 97 9.12 -15.93 -4.20
N GLY A 98 9.54 -15.70 -5.42
CA GLY A 98 9.02 -14.63 -6.30
C GLY A 98 10.10 -13.85 -7.04
N PHE A 99 11.35 -14.25 -6.88
CA PHE A 99 12.47 -13.67 -7.58
C PHE A 99 13.02 -14.69 -8.58
N GLU A 100 12.69 -14.48 -9.83
CA GLU A 100 13.26 -15.27 -10.93
C GLU A 100 14.66 -14.75 -11.27
N LYS A 101 15.57 -15.64 -11.64
CA LYS A 101 16.72 -15.26 -12.46
C LYS A 101 16.17 -14.70 -13.75
N LEU A 102 16.12 -13.38 -13.86
CA LEU A 102 15.72 -12.75 -15.10
C LEU A 102 16.90 -12.65 -16.04
N ASP A 103 16.69 -13.12 -17.25
CA ASP A 103 17.52 -12.70 -18.36
C ASP A 103 17.43 -11.16 -18.44
N ARG A 104 18.56 -10.47 -18.28
CA ARG A 104 18.66 -9.00 -18.26
C ARG A 104 18.14 -8.31 -19.54
N LYS A 105 17.66 -9.08 -20.52
CA LYS A 105 17.09 -8.61 -21.79
C LYS A 105 15.60 -8.23 -21.69
N TYR A 106 14.92 -8.54 -20.59
CA TYR A 106 13.49 -8.23 -20.45
C TYR A 106 13.28 -6.80 -19.94
N GLU A 107 12.33 -6.10 -20.56
CA GLU A 107 11.81 -4.85 -20.02
C GLU A 107 11.24 -5.07 -18.62
N ILE A 108 11.73 -4.33 -17.63
CA ILE A 108 11.25 -4.40 -16.25
C ILE A 108 9.95 -3.63 -16.08
N MET A 109 9.71 -2.62 -16.92
CA MET A 109 8.60 -1.69 -16.77
C MET A 109 7.41 -2.14 -17.62
N ASP A 110 6.32 -2.52 -16.95
CA ASP A 110 5.03 -2.74 -17.61
C ASP A 110 4.43 -1.40 -18.07
N LYS A 111 3.62 -1.40 -19.13
CA LYS A 111 2.91 -0.19 -19.60
C LYS A 111 2.04 0.42 -18.52
N THR A 112 1.43 -0.44 -17.68
CA THR A 112 0.61 -0.08 -16.53
C THR A 112 0.93 -1.03 -15.37
N PRO A 113 0.94 -0.55 -14.12
CA PRO A 113 1.24 -1.41 -12.97
C PRO A 113 0.13 -2.45 -12.76
N LYS A 114 0.52 -3.67 -12.39
CA LYS A 114 -0.41 -4.77 -12.05
C LYS A 114 -0.67 -4.85 -10.55
N THR A 115 0.18 -4.25 -9.75
CA THR A 115 -0.01 -4.12 -8.30
C THR A 115 -0.25 -2.65 -7.97
N VAL A 116 -1.39 -2.37 -7.36
CA VAL A 116 -1.79 -1.01 -6.98
C VAL A 116 -2.03 -0.96 -5.48
N ALA A 117 -1.28 -0.13 -4.77
CA ALA A 117 -1.48 0.16 -3.37
C ALA A 117 -1.97 1.60 -3.19
N ILE A 118 -2.94 1.80 -2.33
CA ILE A 118 -3.49 3.12 -2.03
C ILE A 118 -3.43 3.45 -0.55
N GLY A 119 -3.08 4.72 -0.26
CA GLY A 119 -2.98 5.25 1.09
C GLY A 119 -3.04 6.78 1.09
N PHE A 120 -3.94 7.38 0.29
CA PHE A 120 -3.95 8.83 0.04
C PHE A 120 -5.04 9.59 0.78
N ASP A 121 -6.08 8.93 1.32
CA ASP A 121 -7.10 9.59 2.14
C ASP A 121 -6.87 9.29 3.62
N ALA A 122 -6.60 10.34 4.39
CA ALA A 122 -6.28 10.25 5.81
C ALA A 122 -7.53 10.17 6.72
N THR A 123 -8.75 10.12 6.17
CA THR A 123 -10.00 10.04 6.93
C THR A 123 -10.03 8.78 7.80
N CYS A 124 -10.17 8.95 9.12
CA CYS A 124 -10.15 7.86 10.09
C CYS A 124 -10.98 8.21 11.33
N ASN A 125 -11.64 7.23 11.91
CA ASN A 125 -12.46 7.36 13.12
C ASN A 125 -11.68 7.16 14.43
N LEU A 126 -10.37 6.88 14.38
CA LEU A 126 -9.53 6.72 15.57
C LEU A 126 -8.48 7.82 15.69
N MET A 127 -8.00 8.03 16.92
CA MET A 127 -6.91 8.94 17.30
C MET A 127 -5.75 8.18 17.93
N CYS A 128 -5.25 7.13 17.24
CA CYS A 128 -4.18 6.27 17.77
C CYS A 128 -2.95 7.09 18.19
N GLU A 129 -2.42 6.79 19.38
CA GLU A 129 -1.34 7.55 20.03
C GLU A 129 -0.08 7.72 19.13
N THR A 130 0.24 6.70 18.33
CA THR A 130 1.40 6.71 17.44
C THR A 130 1.12 7.26 16.04
N CYS A 131 -0.14 7.62 15.74
CA CYS A 131 -0.54 8.00 14.39
C CYS A 131 -0.96 9.47 14.30
N ARG A 132 -1.83 9.94 15.20
CA ARG A 132 -2.43 11.29 15.10
C ARG A 132 -2.97 11.81 16.43
N ASN A 133 -3.10 13.13 16.52
CA ASN A 133 -3.57 13.78 17.76
C ASN A 133 -5.09 14.04 17.81
N GLY A 134 -5.82 13.73 16.73
CA GLY A 134 -7.29 13.93 16.66
C GLY A 134 -7.94 13.08 15.57
N ILE A 135 -9.26 12.97 15.59
CA ILE A 135 -10.03 12.39 14.49
C ILE A 135 -9.77 13.23 13.24
N ARG A 136 -9.50 12.57 12.12
CA ARG A 136 -9.17 13.23 10.87
C ARG A 136 -10.23 12.93 9.80
N VAL A 137 -10.69 13.98 9.17
CA VAL A 137 -11.54 13.92 7.99
C VAL A 137 -10.88 14.80 6.93
N SER A 138 -10.52 14.21 5.80
CA SER A 138 -9.95 14.96 4.67
C SER A 138 -10.98 15.98 4.16
N ASN A 139 -10.58 17.25 4.09
CA ASN A 139 -11.43 18.35 3.64
C ASN A 139 -10.65 19.31 2.74
N GLY A 140 -11.35 20.27 2.08
CA GLY A 140 -10.74 21.26 1.21
C GLY A 140 -9.77 20.65 0.20
N VAL A 141 -8.58 21.21 0.10
CA VAL A 141 -7.53 20.77 -0.85
C VAL A 141 -7.13 19.31 -0.66
N GLU A 142 -7.08 18.80 0.59
CA GLU A 142 -6.77 17.38 0.82
C GLU A 142 -7.82 16.48 0.19
N ARG A 143 -9.10 16.84 0.33
CA ARG A 143 -10.21 16.10 -0.26
C ARG A 143 -10.17 16.12 -1.78
N GLU A 144 -9.93 17.28 -2.37
CA GLU A 144 -9.80 17.43 -3.83
C GLU A 144 -8.67 16.55 -4.39
N ILE A 145 -7.52 16.51 -3.70
CA ILE A 145 -6.40 15.65 -4.10
C ILE A 145 -6.79 14.18 -3.97
N SER A 146 -7.45 13.79 -2.89
CA SER A 146 -7.90 12.41 -2.69
C SER A 146 -8.88 11.98 -3.78
N GLU A 147 -9.80 12.84 -4.19
CA GLU A 147 -10.74 12.59 -5.29
C GLU A 147 -10.03 12.47 -6.65
N LYS A 148 -9.03 13.33 -6.92
CA LYS A 148 -8.18 13.17 -8.13
C LYS A 148 -7.44 11.82 -8.12
N CYS A 149 -6.87 11.42 -6.98
CA CYS A 149 -6.23 10.12 -6.84
C CYS A 149 -7.21 8.97 -7.08
N ALA A 150 -8.42 9.05 -6.52
CA ALA A 150 -9.46 8.05 -6.72
C ALA A 150 -9.87 7.92 -8.18
N ASN A 151 -9.99 9.04 -8.90
CA ASN A 151 -10.28 9.03 -10.33
C ASN A 151 -9.16 8.36 -11.14
N VAL A 152 -7.89 8.68 -10.86
CA VAL A 152 -6.76 8.00 -11.51
C VAL A 152 -6.78 6.49 -11.22
N VAL A 153 -7.05 6.10 -9.97
CA VAL A 153 -7.17 4.68 -9.61
C VAL A 153 -8.29 4.01 -10.43
N LYS A 154 -9.49 4.55 -10.42
CA LYS A 154 -10.65 3.96 -11.10
C LYS A 154 -10.52 3.95 -12.62
N GLU A 155 -10.05 5.05 -13.21
CA GLU A 155 -10.07 5.20 -14.67
C GLU A 155 -8.83 4.61 -15.37
N ILE A 156 -7.71 4.52 -14.66
CA ILE A 156 -6.43 4.10 -15.27
C ILE A 156 -5.88 2.83 -14.62
N LEU A 157 -5.78 2.82 -13.28
CA LEU A 157 -5.01 1.78 -12.60
C LEU A 157 -5.77 0.47 -12.47
N LEU A 158 -7.09 0.51 -12.27
CA LEU A 158 -7.90 -0.71 -12.10
C LEU A 158 -8.03 -1.53 -13.38
N ASP A 159 -7.86 -0.95 -14.58
CA ASP A 159 -7.98 -1.68 -15.85
C ASP A 159 -6.95 -2.80 -16.00
N SER A 160 -5.76 -2.64 -15.41
CA SER A 160 -4.69 -3.64 -15.45
C SER A 160 -4.38 -4.28 -14.10
N CYS A 161 -5.07 -3.85 -13.04
CA CYS A 161 -4.78 -4.25 -11.68
C CYS A 161 -5.08 -5.72 -11.44
N GLN A 162 -4.06 -6.49 -11.05
CA GLN A 162 -4.18 -7.88 -10.63
C GLN A 162 -4.20 -8.02 -9.10
N PHE A 163 -3.48 -7.15 -8.40
CA PHE A 163 -3.42 -7.13 -6.94
C PHE A 163 -3.64 -5.71 -6.42
N PHE A 164 -4.75 -5.51 -5.71
CA PHE A 164 -5.12 -4.23 -5.14
C PHE A 164 -4.91 -4.22 -3.63
N ILE A 165 -4.27 -3.20 -3.10
CA ILE A 165 -3.95 -3.06 -1.67
C ILE A 165 -4.57 -1.76 -1.17
N MET A 166 -5.54 -1.88 -0.27
CA MET A 166 -6.13 -0.76 0.45
C MET A 166 -5.46 -0.68 1.82
N ALA A 167 -4.52 0.23 1.92
CA ALA A 167 -3.73 0.44 3.12
C ALA A 167 -3.39 1.92 3.23
N GLY A 168 -2.96 2.37 4.37
CA GLY A 168 -2.35 3.69 4.49
C GLY A 168 -2.89 4.52 5.64
N ASP A 169 -2.94 5.84 5.43
CA ASP A 169 -3.11 6.80 6.52
C ASP A 169 -4.53 6.88 7.10
N GLY A 170 -5.52 6.38 6.40
CA GLY A 170 -6.93 6.43 6.79
C GLY A 170 -7.50 5.08 7.22
N GLU A 171 -8.82 5.03 7.26
CA GLU A 171 -9.58 3.81 7.50
C GLU A 171 -10.49 3.50 6.30
N VAL A 172 -10.34 2.32 5.74
CA VAL A 172 -11.02 1.90 4.50
C VAL A 172 -12.55 2.02 4.60
N PHE A 173 -13.13 1.65 5.74
CA PHE A 173 -14.58 1.65 5.93
C PHE A 173 -15.14 2.98 6.44
N VAL A 174 -14.30 3.99 6.65
CA VAL A 174 -14.71 5.35 7.03
C VAL A 174 -14.63 6.30 5.85
N SER A 175 -13.60 6.14 5.01
CA SER A 175 -13.34 7.04 3.89
C SER A 175 -14.40 6.90 2.80
N PRO A 176 -15.15 7.97 2.48
CA PRO A 176 -16.07 7.95 1.35
C PRO A 176 -15.35 7.84 0.00
N VAL A 177 -14.10 8.28 -0.07
CA VAL A 177 -13.26 8.16 -1.27
C VAL A 177 -12.87 6.70 -1.51
N TYR A 178 -12.47 5.99 -0.46
CA TYR A 178 -12.17 4.56 -0.58
C TYR A 178 -13.43 3.73 -0.84
N ARG A 179 -14.58 4.17 -0.29
CA ARG A 179 -15.86 3.53 -0.58
C ARG A 179 -16.21 3.62 -2.07
N ASP A 180 -16.02 4.77 -2.69
CA ASP A 180 -16.22 4.97 -4.12
C ASP A 180 -15.32 4.04 -4.97
N ILE A 181 -14.08 3.81 -4.54
CA ILE A 181 -13.17 2.87 -5.22
C ILE A 181 -13.64 1.42 -5.01
N TYR A 182 -13.92 1.00 -3.76
CA TYR A 182 -14.26 -0.40 -3.54
C TYR A 182 -15.65 -0.79 -4.05
N CYS A 183 -16.53 0.17 -4.29
CA CYS A 183 -17.80 -0.06 -4.98
C CYS A 183 -17.69 -0.02 -6.51
N SER A 184 -16.53 0.33 -7.08
CA SER A 184 -16.32 0.35 -8.52
C SER A 184 -16.42 -1.06 -9.12
N GLU A 185 -17.12 -1.18 -10.26
CA GLU A 185 -17.25 -2.44 -11.00
C GLU A 185 -15.90 -2.97 -11.49
N LYS A 186 -14.97 -2.09 -11.85
CA LYS A 186 -13.62 -2.47 -12.29
C LYS A 186 -12.86 -3.26 -11.22
N LEU A 187 -13.03 -2.91 -9.94
CA LEU A 187 -12.38 -3.64 -8.84
C LEU A 187 -12.94 -5.07 -8.65
N ASN A 188 -14.15 -5.34 -9.11
CA ASN A 188 -14.76 -6.66 -8.95
C ASN A 188 -14.01 -7.78 -9.69
N GLN A 189 -13.23 -7.45 -10.72
CA GLN A 189 -12.49 -8.40 -11.56
C GLN A 189 -11.01 -8.53 -11.12
N THR A 190 -10.57 -7.79 -10.13
CA THR A 190 -9.19 -7.89 -9.62
C THR A 190 -8.94 -9.25 -8.98
N ASN A 191 -7.82 -9.91 -9.33
CA ASN A 191 -7.50 -11.27 -8.87
C ASN A 191 -7.36 -11.40 -7.36
N ALA A 192 -6.84 -10.35 -6.71
CA ALA A 192 -6.68 -10.33 -5.26
C ALA A 192 -6.78 -8.91 -4.69
N ILE A 193 -7.43 -8.79 -3.55
CA ILE A 193 -7.60 -7.53 -2.81
C ILE A 193 -7.12 -7.73 -1.38
N ARG A 194 -6.21 -6.88 -0.93
CA ARG A 194 -5.79 -6.81 0.48
C ARG A 194 -6.34 -5.56 1.14
N ILE A 195 -6.97 -5.74 2.28
CA ILE A 195 -7.49 -4.67 3.11
C ILE A 195 -6.65 -4.60 4.39
N LEU A 196 -6.18 -3.40 4.74
CA LEU A 196 -5.68 -3.07 6.08
C LEU A 196 -6.69 -2.15 6.75
N SER A 197 -7.16 -2.55 7.93
CA SER A 197 -8.21 -1.84 8.66
C SER A 197 -7.89 -1.77 10.14
N ASN A 198 -8.43 -0.77 10.83
CA ASN A 198 -8.43 -0.73 12.29
C ASN A 198 -9.46 -1.71 12.91
N GLY A 199 -10.29 -2.33 12.08
CA GLY A 199 -11.24 -3.38 12.47
C GLY A 199 -12.53 -2.89 13.12
N THR A 200 -12.63 -1.62 13.52
CA THR A 200 -13.82 -1.12 14.27
C THR A 200 -15.10 -1.14 13.45
N LEU A 201 -14.99 -0.98 12.14
CA LEU A 201 -16.11 -1.00 11.19
C LEU A 201 -16.11 -2.22 10.27
N PHE A 202 -15.28 -3.23 10.53
CA PHE A 202 -15.30 -4.50 9.79
C PHE A 202 -16.46 -5.38 10.30
N ASN A 203 -17.69 -4.95 10.06
CA ASN A 203 -18.92 -5.64 10.45
C ASN A 203 -19.63 -6.24 9.23
N GLU A 204 -20.72 -6.97 9.47
CA GLU A 204 -21.47 -7.67 8.43
C GLU A 204 -22.01 -6.73 7.34
N LYS A 205 -22.54 -5.57 7.72
CA LYS A 205 -23.07 -4.55 6.78
C LYS A 205 -21.98 -4.08 5.81
N ASN A 206 -20.85 -3.63 6.35
CA ASN A 206 -19.75 -3.11 5.54
C ASN A 206 -19.07 -4.22 4.71
N TRP A 207 -19.02 -5.43 5.26
CA TRP A 207 -18.54 -6.59 4.50
C TRP A 207 -19.43 -6.92 3.32
N GLN A 208 -20.77 -6.96 3.49
CA GLN A 208 -21.71 -7.22 2.41
C GLN A 208 -21.58 -6.19 1.29
N GLU A 209 -21.47 -4.91 1.63
CA GLU A 209 -21.25 -3.86 0.64
C GLU A 209 -19.91 -4.01 -0.07
N PHE A 210 -18.82 -4.20 0.69
CA PHE A 210 -17.47 -4.34 0.15
C PHE A 210 -17.35 -5.58 -0.76
N SER A 211 -17.85 -6.74 -0.32
CA SER A 211 -17.66 -8.01 -1.01
C SER A 211 -18.60 -8.23 -2.19
N LYS A 212 -19.60 -7.37 -2.37
CA LYS A 212 -20.60 -7.48 -3.43
C LYS A 212 -19.92 -7.57 -4.80
N ASN A 213 -20.27 -8.61 -5.57
CA ASN A 213 -19.78 -8.86 -6.92
C ASN A 213 -18.27 -9.07 -7.08
N LYS A 214 -17.48 -9.15 -6.00
CA LYS A 214 -16.04 -9.41 -6.10
C LYS A 214 -15.77 -10.89 -6.31
N THR A 215 -15.01 -11.19 -7.36
CA THR A 215 -14.63 -12.56 -7.74
C THR A 215 -13.24 -12.95 -7.28
N GLY A 216 -12.42 -11.97 -6.94
CA GLY A 216 -11.03 -12.19 -6.53
C GLY A 216 -10.86 -12.62 -5.08
N LYS A 217 -9.65 -13.02 -4.76
CA LYS A 217 -9.25 -13.42 -3.40
C LYS A 217 -9.21 -12.21 -2.47
N ILE A 218 -9.91 -12.25 -1.35
CA ILE A 218 -9.91 -11.16 -0.37
C ILE A 218 -9.02 -11.55 0.83
N MET A 219 -8.11 -10.65 1.19
CA MET A 219 -7.19 -10.75 2.31
C MET A 219 -7.45 -9.61 3.29
N LEU A 220 -7.53 -9.92 4.57
CA LEU A 220 -7.77 -8.93 5.63
C LEU A 220 -6.60 -8.90 6.61
N THR A 221 -6.16 -7.70 6.95
CA THR A 221 -5.27 -7.45 8.06
C THR A 221 -5.92 -6.43 8.99
N ILE A 222 -6.09 -6.79 10.26
CA ILE A 222 -6.61 -5.89 11.31
C ILE A 222 -5.46 -5.46 12.20
N SER A 223 -5.37 -4.17 12.47
CA SER A 223 -4.42 -3.60 13.41
C SER A 223 -5.01 -3.64 14.83
N VAL A 224 -4.44 -4.46 15.71
CA VAL A 224 -4.97 -4.73 17.06
C VAL A 224 -4.19 -3.98 18.16
N ASP A 225 -2.87 -4.17 18.23
CA ASP A 225 -1.90 -3.53 19.11
C ASP A 225 -2.13 -3.73 20.63
N ALA A 226 -3.06 -4.59 21.05
CA ALA A 226 -3.28 -4.90 22.46
C ALA A 226 -4.08 -6.20 22.66
N ALA A 227 -3.90 -6.84 23.80
CA ALA A 227 -4.68 -8.01 24.22
C ALA A 227 -5.70 -7.69 25.32
N THR A 228 -5.60 -6.53 25.96
CA THR A 228 -6.54 -6.07 27.00
C THR A 228 -7.31 -4.83 26.56
N LYS A 229 -8.50 -4.63 27.12
CA LYS A 229 -9.36 -3.47 26.84
C LYS A 229 -8.66 -2.16 27.20
N GLU A 230 -8.08 -2.10 28.39
CA GLU A 230 -7.40 -0.91 28.90
C GLU A 230 -6.25 -0.48 27.98
N THR A 231 -5.40 -1.42 27.58
CA THR A 231 -4.29 -1.13 26.68
C THR A 231 -4.75 -0.74 25.29
N TYR A 232 -5.76 -1.45 24.75
CA TYR A 232 -6.31 -1.16 23.43
C TYR A 232 -6.88 0.26 23.36
N GLU A 233 -7.81 0.59 24.25
CA GLU A 233 -8.49 1.90 24.25
C GLU A 233 -7.53 3.05 24.59
N GLY A 234 -6.47 2.78 25.35
CA GLY A 234 -5.40 3.72 25.63
C GLY A 234 -4.51 4.02 24.41
N ILE A 235 -4.18 3.01 23.60
CA ILE A 235 -3.33 3.15 22.41
C ILE A 235 -4.16 3.59 21.20
N ARG A 236 -5.31 2.94 20.98
CA ARG A 236 -6.21 3.16 19.85
C ARG A 236 -7.40 4.02 20.29
N ARG A 237 -7.08 5.23 20.74
CA ARG A 237 -8.05 6.18 21.30
C ARG A 237 -9.24 6.38 20.36
N GLY A 238 -10.44 6.27 20.93
CA GLY A 238 -11.72 6.28 20.21
C GLY A 238 -12.17 4.91 19.70
N GLY A 239 -11.34 3.87 19.87
CA GLY A 239 -11.73 2.49 19.61
C GLY A 239 -12.46 1.88 20.80
N ASP A 240 -13.31 0.89 20.54
CA ASP A 240 -13.98 0.04 21.49
C ASP A 240 -13.48 -1.39 21.33
N PHE A 241 -12.89 -1.94 22.39
CA PHE A 241 -12.27 -3.27 22.34
C PHE A 241 -13.29 -4.40 22.18
N ASP A 242 -14.49 -4.23 22.71
CA ASP A 242 -15.54 -5.24 22.59
C ASP A 242 -16.12 -5.25 21.17
N ILE A 243 -16.22 -4.10 20.51
CA ILE A 243 -16.55 -4.00 19.09
C ILE A 243 -15.45 -4.67 18.26
N LEU A 244 -14.17 -4.39 18.53
CA LEU A 244 -13.06 -5.00 17.82
C LEU A 244 -13.10 -6.54 17.92
N LYS A 245 -13.31 -7.09 19.13
CA LYS A 245 -13.40 -8.55 19.34
C LYS A 245 -14.52 -9.17 18.50
N ARG A 246 -15.73 -8.62 18.56
CA ARG A 246 -16.85 -9.09 17.73
C ARG A 246 -16.54 -9.08 16.25
N ASN A 247 -15.87 -8.02 15.77
CA ASN A 247 -15.51 -7.88 14.37
C ASN A 247 -14.38 -8.86 13.98
N MET A 248 -13.45 -9.16 14.88
CA MET A 248 -12.43 -10.20 14.65
C MET A 248 -13.03 -11.61 14.63
N GLU A 249 -14.02 -11.91 15.49
CA GLU A 249 -14.79 -13.17 15.47
C GLU A 249 -15.54 -13.31 14.14
N PHE A 250 -16.16 -12.22 13.67
CA PHE A 250 -16.78 -12.17 12.34
C PHE A 250 -15.77 -12.44 11.22
N ALA A 251 -14.61 -11.78 11.23
CA ALA A 251 -13.53 -12.03 10.26
C ALA A 251 -13.03 -13.49 10.30
N SER A 252 -12.90 -14.06 11.50
CA SER A 252 -12.52 -15.46 11.69
C SER A 252 -13.56 -16.42 11.11
N ARG A 253 -14.85 -16.12 11.25
CA ARG A 253 -15.94 -16.88 10.61
C ARG A 253 -15.82 -16.81 9.08
N LEU A 254 -15.66 -15.62 8.50
CA LEU A 254 -15.46 -15.44 7.06
C LEU A 254 -14.24 -16.22 6.55
N ARG A 255 -13.17 -16.29 7.35
CA ARG A 255 -11.97 -17.07 7.01
C ARG A 255 -12.27 -18.58 6.98
N ARG A 256 -13.02 -19.10 7.93
CA ARG A 256 -13.46 -20.51 7.97
C ARG A 256 -14.41 -20.87 6.82
N GLU A 257 -15.27 -19.93 6.43
CA GLU A 257 -16.19 -20.08 5.28
C GLU A 257 -15.48 -19.93 3.92
N GLY A 258 -14.16 -19.67 3.89
CA GLY A 258 -13.40 -19.47 2.66
C GLY A 258 -13.63 -18.12 1.96
N LYS A 259 -14.44 -17.23 2.54
CA LYS A 259 -14.69 -15.87 2.01
C LYS A 259 -13.50 -14.94 2.15
N LEU A 260 -12.65 -15.17 3.15
CA LEU A 260 -11.33 -14.58 3.27
C LEU A 260 -10.29 -15.68 3.04
N VAL A 261 -9.39 -15.50 2.09
CA VAL A 261 -8.27 -16.45 1.88
C VAL A 261 -7.14 -16.24 2.88
N TYR A 262 -7.15 -15.10 3.55
CA TYR A 262 -6.15 -14.73 4.55
C TYR A 262 -6.75 -13.76 5.57
N PHE A 263 -6.49 -14.02 6.84
CA PHE A 263 -6.80 -13.10 7.94
C PHE A 263 -5.60 -13.01 8.88
N ARG A 264 -5.13 -11.80 9.15
CA ARG A 264 -3.98 -11.53 10.02
C ARG A 264 -4.28 -10.38 10.97
N MET A 265 -3.73 -10.46 12.15
CA MET A 265 -3.65 -9.36 13.11
C MET A 265 -2.25 -8.74 13.04
N ASN A 266 -2.19 -7.43 12.90
CA ASN A 266 -0.95 -6.68 13.08
C ASN A 266 -0.87 -6.18 14.52
N PHE A 267 0.34 -6.25 15.08
CA PHE A 267 0.65 -5.78 16.42
C PHE A 267 1.92 -4.93 16.36
N VAL A 268 1.79 -3.62 16.57
CA VAL A 268 2.91 -2.69 16.64
C VAL A 268 3.39 -2.64 18.09
N VAL A 269 4.56 -3.20 18.34
CA VAL A 269 5.14 -3.26 19.70
C VAL A 269 5.51 -1.87 20.19
N GLN A 270 5.01 -1.51 21.36
CA GLN A 270 5.22 -0.23 22.03
C GLN A 270 5.51 -0.46 23.53
N ARG A 271 5.97 0.58 24.21
CA ARG A 271 6.24 0.51 25.65
C ARG A 271 5.03 0.06 26.49
N ARG A 272 3.81 0.35 26.01
CA ARG A 272 2.57 0.03 26.74
C ARG A 272 2.10 -1.41 26.55
N ASN A 273 2.45 -2.04 25.43
CA ASN A 273 1.84 -3.31 25.01
C ASN A 273 2.82 -4.48 24.85
N TYR A 274 4.13 -4.27 25.03
CA TYR A 274 5.13 -5.33 24.76
C TYR A 274 4.96 -6.59 25.61
N LYS A 275 4.26 -6.50 26.74
CA LYS A 275 3.96 -7.65 27.60
C LYS A 275 2.68 -8.41 27.20
N GLU A 276 1.96 -7.92 26.20
CA GLU A 276 0.68 -8.48 25.74
C GLU A 276 0.79 -9.25 24.41
N MET A 277 2.02 -9.54 23.98
CA MET A 277 2.27 -10.32 22.75
C MET A 277 2.11 -11.82 22.98
#